data_ea9aa87c2b0d261b8530a422ece79d23
#
_entry.id   ea9aa87c2b0d261b8530a422ece79d23
#
_cell.length_a   1.000
_cell.length_b   1.000
_cell.length_c   1.000
_cell.angle_alpha   90.00
_cell.angle_beta   90.00
_cell.angle_gamma   90.00
#
_symmetry.space_group_name_H-M   'P 1'
#
loop_
_entity.id
_entity.type
_entity.pdbx_description
1 polymer ?
#
loop_
_entity_poly.entity_id
_entity_poly.type
_entity_poly.pdbx_seq_one_letter_code
_entity_poly.pdbx_strand_id
1 'polypeptide(L)'
;INIPLYFSIKNNEFINVNEIESVYLTNELNDEIIPLSILEINYLNEIKEEKNTYYQYDFKLSIDLTVESLSIYDSIYLSIDYKSGSNLKINIGSLTLYNYKQNDEMYYTSLKGITFDYENKKILKCVLIKLNVLEEVKIVDIISMNNKIDISMIDSNVIDYVDETTTPVDQFIDYNYSVIGKNDLYNPIVVNNEDYLLLYLKYDNYVEIPCFGFIINYEKNGT
;
A
#
# COMPACT_ATOMS: atom_id res chain seq x y z
N ILE A 1 12.06 6.16 2.21
CA ILE A 1 10.84 6.94 1.93
C ILE A 1 11.20 8.39 1.64
N ASN A 2 10.42 9.04 0.77
CA ASN A 2 10.56 10.45 0.47
C ASN A 2 9.32 11.18 0.98
N ILE A 3 9.54 12.23 1.77
CA ILE A 3 8.46 13.03 2.36
C ILE A 3 8.64 14.48 1.94
N PRO A 4 7.72 15.04 1.11
CA PRO A 4 7.76 16.44 0.75
C PRO A 4 7.26 17.30 1.91
N LEU A 5 8.07 18.23 2.38
CA LEU A 5 7.70 19.22 3.38
C LEU A 5 7.72 20.63 2.79
N TYR A 6 6.82 21.48 3.27
CA TYR A 6 6.60 22.83 2.79
C TYR A 6 6.87 23.84 3.90
N PHE A 7 7.76 24.78 3.64
CA PHE A 7 8.16 25.81 4.60
C PHE A 7 7.84 27.19 4.03
N SER A 8 7.40 28.11 4.90
CA SER A 8 7.15 29.50 4.52
C SER A 8 8.43 30.34 4.36
N ILE A 9 9.57 29.82 4.83
CA ILE A 9 10.87 30.49 4.78
C ILE A 9 11.86 29.58 4.05
N LYS A 10 12.54 30.12 3.04
CA LYS A 10 13.66 29.47 2.38
C LYS A 10 14.89 29.52 3.29
N ASN A 11 15.67 28.47 3.34
CA ASN A 11 16.89 28.38 4.13
C ASN A 11 16.69 28.61 5.63
N ASN A 12 15.74 27.90 6.22
CA ASN A 12 15.53 27.89 7.67
C ASN A 12 16.38 26.80 8.35
N GLU A 13 16.46 26.85 9.68
CA GLU A 13 17.22 25.86 10.48
C GLU A 13 16.72 24.44 10.32
N PHE A 14 15.42 24.26 10.02
CA PHE A 14 14.76 22.95 9.91
C PHE A 14 15.23 22.11 8.72
N ILE A 15 15.92 22.69 7.76
CA ILE A 15 16.46 21.99 6.58
C ILE A 15 17.97 21.73 6.68
N ASN A 16 18.61 22.14 7.77
CA ASN A 16 20.04 21.88 7.98
C ASN A 16 20.26 20.55 8.65
N VAL A 17 20.68 19.54 7.90
CA VAL A 17 20.92 18.17 8.41
C VAL A 17 21.87 18.18 9.62
N ASN A 18 22.85 19.10 9.66
CA ASN A 18 23.81 19.18 10.76
C ASN A 18 23.20 19.65 12.07
N GLU A 19 22.05 20.32 12.04
CA GLU A 19 21.31 20.78 13.22
C GLU A 19 20.29 19.74 13.72
N ILE A 20 20.06 18.67 12.98
CA ILE A 20 19.14 17.60 13.36
C ILE A 20 19.84 16.66 14.36
N GLU A 21 19.17 16.37 15.44
CA GLU A 21 19.62 15.44 16.48
C GLU A 21 19.03 14.05 16.26
N SER A 22 17.70 13.95 16.05
CA SER A 22 17.01 12.70 15.82
C SER A 22 15.84 12.86 14.85
N VAL A 23 15.49 11.78 14.14
CA VAL A 23 14.32 11.69 13.28
C VAL A 23 13.62 10.35 13.53
N TYR A 24 12.31 10.38 13.68
CA TYR A 24 11.55 9.17 13.95
C TYR A 24 10.08 9.33 13.53
N LEU A 25 9.42 8.19 13.32
CA LEU A 25 7.98 8.13 13.20
C LEU A 25 7.36 7.80 14.56
N THR A 26 6.21 8.40 14.84
CA THR A 26 5.50 8.17 16.09
C THR A 26 3.99 8.20 15.86
N ASN A 27 3.22 7.47 16.66
CA ASN A 27 1.77 7.60 16.71
C ASN A 27 1.37 8.90 17.44
N GLU A 28 0.07 9.17 17.54
CA GLU A 28 -0.44 10.38 18.19
C GLU A 28 0.00 10.49 19.68
N LEU A 29 0.05 9.36 20.37
CA LEU A 29 0.37 9.27 21.80
C LEU A 29 1.88 9.20 22.10
N ASN A 30 2.73 9.11 21.07
CA ASN A 30 4.18 8.85 21.15
C ASN A 30 4.54 7.50 21.82
N ASP A 31 3.60 6.53 21.83
CA ASP A 31 3.82 5.22 22.46
C ASP A 31 4.67 4.30 21.58
N GLU A 32 4.70 4.56 20.29
CA GLU A 32 5.47 3.79 19.31
C GLU A 32 6.46 4.71 18.60
N ILE A 33 7.72 4.36 18.64
CA ILE A 33 8.80 5.13 18.02
C ILE A 33 9.54 4.24 17.03
N ILE A 34 9.56 4.66 15.77
CA ILE A 34 10.30 4.00 14.69
C ILE A 34 11.44 4.94 14.28
N PRO A 35 12.70 4.61 14.62
CA PRO A 35 13.81 5.47 14.29
C PRO A 35 14.03 5.52 12.77
N LEU A 36 14.40 6.69 12.29
CA LEU A 36 14.74 6.96 10.90
C LEU A 36 16.15 7.55 10.80
N SER A 37 16.74 7.40 9.62
CA SER A 37 17.97 8.11 9.27
C SER A 37 17.70 9.05 8.10
N ILE A 38 18.19 10.28 8.18
CA ILE A 38 18.14 11.21 7.05
C ILE A 38 19.27 10.85 6.11
N LEU A 39 18.91 10.57 4.86
CA LEU A 39 19.88 10.38 3.78
C LEU A 39 20.19 11.70 3.09
N GLU A 40 19.16 12.51 2.85
CA GLU A 40 19.29 13.73 2.06
C GLU A 40 18.08 14.66 2.29
N ILE A 41 18.31 15.97 2.20
CA ILE A 41 17.25 16.98 2.14
C ILE A 41 17.50 17.82 0.90
N ASN A 42 16.57 17.75 -0.07
CA ASN A 42 16.69 18.43 -1.35
C ASN A 42 15.64 19.53 -1.51
N TYR A 43 16.09 20.72 -1.87
CA TYR A 43 15.15 21.75 -2.34
C TYR A 43 14.61 21.34 -3.71
N LEU A 44 13.28 21.35 -3.86
CA LEU A 44 12.60 21.00 -5.10
C LEU A 44 12.15 22.25 -5.87
N ASN A 45 11.25 23.02 -5.27
CA ASN A 45 10.65 24.18 -5.96
C ASN A 45 10.06 25.20 -5.00
N GLU A 46 9.60 26.31 -5.58
CA GLU A 46 8.82 27.35 -4.93
C GLU A 46 7.37 27.27 -5.42
N ILE A 47 6.42 27.25 -4.49
CA ILE A 47 4.98 27.22 -4.78
C ILE A 47 4.37 28.51 -4.28
N LYS A 48 3.63 29.19 -5.15
CA LYS A 48 2.91 30.41 -4.83
C LYS A 48 1.42 30.12 -4.77
N GLU A 49 0.84 30.33 -3.60
CA GLU A 49 -0.59 30.20 -3.36
C GLU A 49 -1.13 31.52 -2.84
N GLU A 50 -1.96 32.19 -3.62
CA GLU A 50 -2.53 33.49 -3.31
C GLU A 50 -1.48 34.52 -2.88
N LYS A 51 -1.36 34.77 -1.56
CA LYS A 51 -0.41 35.73 -0.95
C LYS A 51 0.79 35.08 -0.29
N ASN A 52 0.81 33.73 -0.27
CA ASN A 52 1.84 32.98 0.42
C ASN A 52 2.82 32.35 -0.57
N THR A 53 4.05 32.26 -0.16
CA THR A 53 5.10 31.53 -0.87
C THR A 53 5.58 30.39 0.02
N TYR A 54 5.61 29.18 -0.53
CA TYR A 54 6.09 28.00 0.14
C TYR A 54 7.29 27.43 -0.61
N TYR A 55 8.25 26.92 0.14
CA TYR A 55 9.45 26.30 -0.36
C TYR A 55 9.36 24.79 -0.08
N GLN A 56 9.33 24.00 -1.13
CA GLN A 56 9.20 22.56 -1.03
C GLN A 56 10.58 21.92 -0.92
N TYR A 57 10.74 21.07 0.08
CA TYR A 57 11.91 20.24 0.29
C TYR A 57 11.51 18.77 0.36
N ASP A 58 12.28 17.91 -0.28
CA ASP A 58 12.12 16.46 -0.21
C ASP A 58 13.08 15.89 0.84
N PHE A 59 12.50 15.30 1.89
CA PHE A 59 13.23 14.62 2.95
C PHE A 59 13.34 13.15 2.59
N LYS A 60 14.52 12.73 2.16
CA LYS A 60 14.81 11.34 1.86
C LYS A 60 15.27 10.64 3.12
N LEU A 61 14.43 9.73 3.60
CA LEU A 61 14.61 9.03 4.87
C LEU A 61 14.80 7.54 4.61
N SER A 62 15.64 6.89 5.40
CA SER A 62 15.72 5.43 5.47
C SER A 62 15.11 4.92 6.76
N ILE A 63 14.52 3.75 6.67
CA ILE A 63 13.99 2.98 7.76
C ILE A 63 14.65 1.60 7.74
N ASP A 64 15.06 1.11 8.90
CA ASP A 64 15.59 -0.24 9.02
C ASP A 64 14.48 -1.18 9.49
N LEU A 65 13.99 -2.00 8.57
CA LEU A 65 12.99 -3.03 8.84
C LEU A 65 13.70 -4.37 8.93
N THR A 66 14.14 -4.74 10.12
CA THR A 66 14.93 -5.95 10.34
C THR A 66 14.11 -7.23 10.43
N VAL A 67 12.80 -7.13 10.67
CA VAL A 67 11.90 -8.27 10.87
C VAL A 67 10.89 -8.30 9.73
N GLU A 68 10.60 -9.49 9.21
CA GLU A 68 9.50 -9.67 8.28
C GLU A 68 8.18 -9.32 8.99
N SER A 69 7.55 -8.25 8.57
CA SER A 69 6.36 -7.72 9.22
C SER A 69 5.55 -6.82 8.31
N LEU A 70 4.28 -6.72 8.64
CA LEU A 70 3.36 -5.72 8.12
C LEU A 70 2.90 -4.85 9.28
N SER A 71 3.03 -3.54 9.15
CA SER A 71 2.49 -2.57 10.11
C SER A 71 1.71 -1.50 9.35
N ILE A 72 0.46 -1.28 9.76
CA ILE A 72 -0.46 -0.33 9.12
C ILE A 72 -0.83 0.73 10.17
N TYR A 73 -0.60 1.98 9.83
CA TYR A 73 -0.87 3.14 10.67
C TYR A 73 -1.87 4.04 9.98
N ASP A 74 -3.00 4.33 10.61
CA ASP A 74 -4.03 5.25 10.11
C ASP A 74 -3.59 6.70 10.16
N SER A 75 -2.81 7.04 11.18
CA SER A 75 -2.24 8.37 11.40
C SER A 75 -0.88 8.24 12.04
N ILE A 76 0.13 8.71 11.35
CA ILE A 76 1.50 8.71 11.85
C ILE A 76 2.12 10.09 11.71
N TYR A 77 3.00 10.42 12.62
CA TYR A 77 3.70 11.69 12.67
C TYR A 77 5.18 11.49 12.36
N LEU A 78 5.71 12.34 11.50
CA LEU A 78 7.15 12.55 11.38
C LEU A 78 7.56 13.53 12.48
N SER A 79 8.48 13.12 13.33
CA SER A 79 9.08 13.94 14.38
C SER A 79 10.56 14.15 14.10
N ILE A 80 11.01 15.38 14.20
CA ILE A 80 12.41 15.78 14.00
C ILE A 80 12.82 16.63 15.19
N ASP A 81 13.79 16.15 15.95
CA ASP A 81 14.39 16.89 17.05
C ASP A 81 15.66 17.60 16.56
N TYR A 82 15.84 18.83 16.98
CA TYR A 82 16.98 19.65 16.61
C TYR A 82 17.89 19.90 17.82
N LYS A 83 19.18 20.06 17.59
CA LYS A 83 20.19 20.36 18.61
C LYS A 83 19.90 21.65 19.39
N SER A 84 19.14 22.54 18.81
CA SER A 84 18.62 23.75 19.48
C SER A 84 17.60 23.46 20.58
N GLY A 85 17.10 22.21 20.67
CA GLY A 85 15.98 21.83 21.52
C GLY A 85 14.61 22.09 20.91
N SER A 86 14.53 22.60 19.66
CA SER A 86 13.28 22.69 18.92
C SER A 86 12.85 21.32 18.42
N ASN A 87 11.55 21.15 18.22
CA ASN A 87 10.95 19.94 17.66
C ASN A 87 9.98 20.32 16.53
N LEU A 88 10.01 19.53 15.46
CA LEU A 88 9.03 19.59 14.38
C LEU A 88 8.24 18.30 14.36
N LYS A 89 6.93 18.35 14.61
CA LYS A 89 6.03 17.18 14.54
C LYS A 89 4.95 17.43 13.50
N ILE A 90 4.90 16.60 12.48
CA ILE A 90 4.02 16.75 11.33
C ILE A 90 3.24 15.45 11.13
N ASN A 91 1.91 15.54 11.05
CA ASN A 91 1.10 14.42 10.61
C ASN A 91 1.33 14.16 9.13
N ILE A 92 1.83 12.99 8.78
CA ILE A 92 2.09 12.56 7.40
C ILE A 92 1.01 11.64 6.83
N GLY A 93 -0.08 11.46 7.57
CA GLY A 93 -1.23 10.66 7.16
C GLY A 93 -1.08 9.18 7.50
N SER A 94 -1.61 8.31 6.66
CA SER A 94 -1.50 6.87 6.83
C SER A 94 -0.20 6.34 6.24
N LEU A 95 0.37 5.32 6.89
CA LEU A 95 1.60 4.67 6.43
C LEU A 95 1.45 3.16 6.56
N THR A 96 1.83 2.45 5.51
CA THR A 96 1.99 1.00 5.54
C THR A 96 3.46 0.66 5.40
N LEU A 97 4.01 -0.01 6.40
CA LEU A 97 5.35 -0.55 6.39
C LEU A 97 5.28 -2.05 6.24
N TYR A 98 6.04 -2.59 5.31
CA TYR A 98 6.17 -4.02 5.14
C TYR A 98 7.59 -4.41 4.79
N ASN A 99 8.02 -5.55 5.30
CA ASN A 99 9.31 -6.17 5.01
C ASN A 99 9.09 -7.66 4.75
N TYR A 100 8.79 -7.99 3.50
CA TYR A 100 8.69 -9.36 3.03
C TYR A 100 9.72 -9.61 1.94
N LYS A 101 10.31 -10.77 1.96
CA LYS A 101 11.18 -11.20 0.86
C LYS A 101 10.33 -11.38 -0.38
N GLN A 102 10.70 -10.70 -1.44
CA GLN A 102 10.17 -11.02 -2.75
C GLN A 102 10.66 -12.43 -3.10
N ASN A 103 9.71 -13.32 -3.39
CA ASN A 103 10.03 -14.67 -3.78
C ASN A 103 9.93 -14.78 -5.31
N ASP A 104 10.99 -15.26 -5.94
CA ASP A 104 11.04 -15.46 -7.39
C ASP A 104 10.20 -16.65 -7.87
N GLU A 105 9.65 -17.43 -6.95
CA GLU A 105 8.90 -18.66 -7.25
C GLU A 105 7.44 -18.41 -7.62
N MET A 106 6.89 -17.28 -7.17
CA MET A 106 5.55 -16.82 -7.52
C MET A 106 5.62 -15.33 -7.90
N TYR A 107 5.13 -15.00 -9.08
CA TYR A 107 5.06 -13.64 -9.55
C TYR A 107 3.79 -13.40 -10.37
N TYR A 108 3.33 -12.17 -10.39
CA TYR A 108 2.20 -11.79 -11.24
C TYR A 108 2.70 -11.28 -12.59
N THR A 109 2.01 -11.66 -13.67
CA THR A 109 2.29 -11.20 -15.04
C THR A 109 1.30 -10.17 -15.53
N SER A 110 0.10 -10.13 -14.93
CA SER A 110 -0.92 -9.15 -15.23
C SER A 110 -1.70 -8.81 -13.97
N LEU A 111 -2.07 -7.53 -13.86
CA LEU A 111 -2.92 -7.03 -12.79
C LEU A 111 -3.90 -6.02 -13.41
N LYS A 112 -5.22 -6.32 -13.31
CA LYS A 112 -6.29 -5.49 -13.85
C LYS A 112 -7.24 -5.08 -12.74
N GLY A 113 -7.34 -3.78 -12.49
CA GLY A 113 -8.33 -3.21 -11.58
C GLY A 113 -9.66 -2.99 -12.29
N ILE A 114 -10.75 -3.33 -11.62
CA ILE A 114 -12.11 -3.16 -12.11
C ILE A 114 -12.82 -2.19 -11.20
N THR A 115 -13.36 -1.12 -11.78
CA THR A 115 -13.95 -0.01 -11.04
C THR A 115 -15.45 0.09 -11.30
N PHE A 116 -16.17 0.70 -10.37
CA PHE A 116 -17.53 1.16 -10.56
C PHE A 116 -17.63 2.65 -10.24
N ASP A 117 -18.65 3.31 -10.78
CA ASP A 117 -18.88 4.72 -10.52
C ASP A 117 -19.77 4.89 -9.27
N TYR A 118 -19.27 5.66 -8.30
CA TYR A 118 -19.98 6.03 -7.10
C TYR A 118 -19.79 7.53 -6.81
N GLU A 119 -20.86 8.30 -6.75
CA GLU A 119 -20.83 9.77 -6.49
C GLU A 119 -19.81 10.52 -7.37
N ASN A 120 -19.79 10.21 -8.67
CA ASN A 120 -18.84 10.76 -9.66
C ASN A 120 -17.36 10.39 -9.43
N LYS A 121 -17.09 9.38 -8.63
CA LYS A 121 -15.75 8.81 -8.43
C LYS A 121 -15.69 7.38 -8.92
N LYS A 122 -14.52 6.98 -9.42
CA LYS A 122 -14.24 5.58 -9.76
C LYS A 122 -13.69 4.87 -8.54
N ILE A 123 -14.45 3.88 -8.05
CA ILE A 123 -14.06 3.06 -6.91
C ILE A 123 -13.63 1.68 -7.41
N LEU A 124 -12.48 1.21 -6.95
CA LEU A 124 -11.96 -0.12 -7.30
C LEU A 124 -12.84 -1.20 -6.64
N LYS A 125 -13.48 -2.05 -7.43
CA LYS A 125 -14.39 -3.11 -6.97
C LYS A 125 -13.69 -4.45 -6.80
N CYS A 126 -12.87 -4.79 -7.80
CA CYS A 126 -12.16 -6.05 -7.86
C CYS A 126 -10.77 -5.86 -8.47
N VAL A 127 -9.89 -6.80 -8.20
CA VAL A 127 -8.59 -6.91 -8.85
C VAL A 127 -8.45 -8.32 -9.43
N LEU A 128 -8.28 -8.41 -10.74
CA LEU A 128 -7.93 -9.63 -11.42
C LEU A 128 -6.41 -9.74 -11.51
N ILE A 129 -5.86 -10.84 -11.01
CA ILE A 129 -4.44 -11.10 -10.97
C ILE A 129 -4.16 -12.36 -11.79
N LYS A 130 -3.18 -12.26 -12.70
CA LYS A 130 -2.62 -13.43 -13.37
C LYS A 130 -1.32 -13.81 -12.67
N LEU A 131 -1.32 -14.95 -12.01
CA LEU A 131 -0.17 -15.49 -11.29
C LEU A 131 0.58 -16.52 -12.15
N ASN A 132 1.89 -16.51 -12.02
CA ASN A 132 2.76 -17.59 -12.47
C ASN A 132 3.48 -18.18 -11.26
N VAL A 133 3.48 -19.50 -11.16
CA VAL A 133 4.19 -20.24 -10.13
C VAL A 133 5.11 -21.27 -10.78
N LEU A 134 6.32 -21.41 -10.26
CA LEU A 134 7.28 -22.41 -10.76
C LEU A 134 6.91 -23.83 -10.33
N GLU A 135 6.29 -23.96 -9.17
CA GLU A 135 5.81 -25.21 -8.60
C GLU A 135 4.41 -25.00 -8.02
N GLU A 136 3.66 -26.07 -7.82
CA GLU A 136 2.35 -26.00 -7.16
C GLU A 136 2.46 -25.33 -5.79
N VAL A 137 1.64 -24.32 -5.56
CA VAL A 137 1.51 -23.61 -4.29
C VAL A 137 0.07 -23.59 -3.82
N LYS A 138 -0.10 -23.50 -2.51
CA LYS A 138 -1.38 -23.40 -1.85
C LYS A 138 -1.48 -22.04 -1.21
N ILE A 139 -2.30 -21.14 -1.76
CA ILE A 139 -2.56 -19.83 -1.16
C ILE A 139 -3.39 -20.05 0.11
N VAL A 140 -2.85 -19.60 1.23
CA VAL A 140 -3.48 -19.77 2.55
C VAL A 140 -4.14 -18.47 3.03
N ASP A 141 -3.65 -17.33 2.59
CA ASP A 141 -4.19 -16.04 2.98
C ASP A 141 -3.82 -14.93 1.99
N ILE A 142 -4.65 -13.89 1.90
CA ILE A 142 -4.36 -12.66 1.17
C ILE A 142 -4.74 -11.47 2.05
N ILE A 143 -3.75 -10.64 2.34
CA ILE A 143 -3.89 -9.52 3.26
C ILE A 143 -3.85 -8.21 2.48
N SER A 144 -4.84 -7.35 2.69
CA SER A 144 -4.79 -5.98 2.19
C SER A 144 -3.73 -5.16 2.93
N MET A 145 -2.95 -4.39 2.19
CA MET A 145 -2.00 -3.42 2.76
C MET A 145 -2.67 -2.09 3.16
N ASN A 146 -3.99 -2.02 3.05
CA ASN A 146 -4.79 -0.87 3.43
C ASN A 146 -5.90 -1.32 4.37
N ASN A 147 -5.91 -0.86 5.61
CA ASN A 147 -6.87 -1.25 6.64
C ASN A 147 -8.31 -0.78 6.41
N LYS A 148 -8.55 0.09 5.44
CA LYS A 148 -9.89 0.51 5.00
C LYS A 148 -10.49 -0.40 3.93
N ILE A 149 -9.73 -1.42 3.51
CA ILE A 149 -10.12 -2.37 2.48
C ILE A 149 -9.90 -3.78 3.00
N ASP A 150 -10.97 -4.54 3.11
CA ASP A 150 -10.89 -5.98 3.31
C ASP A 150 -10.99 -6.69 1.97
N ILE A 151 -10.26 -7.78 1.82
CA ILE A 151 -10.43 -8.71 0.72
C ILE A 151 -11.56 -9.66 1.11
N SER A 152 -12.74 -9.46 0.51
CA SER A 152 -13.94 -10.16 0.94
C SER A 152 -14.11 -11.53 0.29
N MET A 153 -13.47 -11.76 -0.86
CA MET A 153 -13.57 -13.01 -1.60
C MET A 153 -12.42 -13.19 -2.57
N ILE A 154 -12.00 -14.45 -2.71
CA ILE A 154 -11.08 -14.90 -3.74
C ILE A 154 -11.80 -15.97 -4.53
N ASP A 155 -11.88 -15.81 -5.84
CA ASP A 155 -12.49 -16.79 -6.73
C ASP A 155 -11.41 -17.41 -7.61
N SER A 156 -11.19 -18.70 -7.42
CA SER A 156 -10.26 -19.50 -8.22
C SER A 156 -10.93 -20.09 -9.48
N ASN A 157 -12.28 -20.07 -9.53
CA ASN A 157 -13.02 -20.62 -10.68
C ASN A 157 -13.05 -19.64 -11.87
N VAL A 158 -12.43 -18.48 -11.73
CA VAL A 158 -12.26 -17.50 -12.82
C VAL A 158 -11.46 -18.06 -13.98
N ILE A 159 -10.63 -19.05 -13.72
CA ILE A 159 -9.65 -19.64 -14.64
C ILE A 159 -10.29 -20.17 -15.93
N ASP A 160 -11.42 -20.83 -15.81
CA ASP A 160 -12.10 -21.46 -16.94
C ASP A 160 -12.88 -20.47 -17.84
N TYR A 161 -12.99 -19.22 -17.44
CA TYR A 161 -13.87 -18.24 -18.07
C TYR A 161 -13.18 -16.98 -18.64
N VAL A 162 -11.91 -16.75 -18.30
CA VAL A 162 -11.20 -15.55 -18.78
C VAL A 162 -10.45 -15.86 -20.07
N ASP A 163 -11.14 -15.71 -21.19
CA ASP A 163 -10.43 -15.45 -22.43
C ASP A 163 -9.97 -13.98 -22.42
N GLU A 164 -8.68 -13.76 -22.22
CA GLU A 164 -8.05 -12.42 -22.13
C GLU A 164 -8.35 -11.55 -23.35
N THR A 165 -8.74 -12.15 -24.48
CA THR A 165 -8.90 -11.48 -25.77
C THR A 165 -10.34 -11.07 -26.07
N THR A 166 -11.34 -11.71 -25.49
CA THR A 166 -12.72 -11.61 -25.95
C THR A 166 -13.77 -11.29 -24.90
N THR A 167 -13.51 -11.54 -23.60
CA THR A 167 -14.52 -11.29 -22.57
C THR A 167 -14.31 -9.93 -21.91
N PRO A 168 -15.24 -8.99 -22.05
CA PRO A 168 -15.21 -7.75 -21.28
C PRO A 168 -15.26 -8.09 -19.79
N VAL A 169 -14.25 -7.67 -19.06
CA VAL A 169 -14.10 -7.96 -17.63
C VAL A 169 -15.32 -7.49 -16.83
N ASP A 170 -15.97 -6.42 -17.27
CA ASP A 170 -17.20 -5.87 -16.69
C ASP A 170 -18.38 -6.85 -16.72
N GLN A 171 -18.58 -7.56 -17.85
CA GLN A 171 -19.65 -8.55 -17.97
C GLN A 171 -19.41 -9.77 -17.10
N PHE A 172 -18.16 -10.16 -16.93
CA PHE A 172 -17.76 -11.26 -16.09
C PHE A 172 -18.09 -11.00 -14.61
N ILE A 173 -17.83 -9.81 -14.13
CA ILE A 173 -18.07 -9.43 -12.73
C ILE A 173 -19.55 -9.36 -12.40
N ASP A 174 -20.36 -8.77 -13.27
CA ASP A 174 -21.79 -8.69 -13.05
C ASP A 174 -22.44 -10.07 -13.02
N TYR A 175 -21.96 -10.99 -13.82
CA TYR A 175 -22.45 -12.36 -13.83
C TYR A 175 -22.07 -13.12 -12.56
N ASN A 176 -20.82 -13.06 -12.14
CA ASN A 176 -20.33 -13.80 -10.99
C ASN A 176 -20.73 -13.18 -9.65
N TYR A 177 -20.85 -11.86 -9.57
CA TYR A 177 -21.25 -11.19 -8.33
C TYR A 177 -22.66 -11.57 -7.86
N SER A 178 -23.55 -11.97 -8.77
CA SER A 178 -24.90 -12.47 -8.43
C SER A 178 -24.93 -13.95 -8.02
N VAL A 179 -23.90 -14.73 -8.39
CA VAL A 179 -23.86 -16.19 -8.23
C VAL A 179 -22.98 -16.61 -7.05
N ILE A 180 -22.00 -15.80 -6.67
CA ILE A 180 -21.02 -16.18 -5.66
C ILE A 180 -21.57 -15.84 -4.29
N GLY A 181 -22.12 -16.84 -3.63
CA GLY A 181 -22.32 -16.83 -2.17
C GLY A 181 -20.97 -16.68 -1.47
N LYS A 182 -20.96 -16.01 -0.32
CA LYS A 182 -19.79 -15.84 0.55
C LYS A 182 -19.01 -17.15 0.66
N ASN A 183 -18.01 -17.33 -0.16
CA ASN A 183 -17.00 -18.34 0.10
C ASN A 183 -16.01 -17.73 1.07
N ASP A 184 -16.13 -18.10 2.33
CA ASP A 184 -15.10 -17.86 3.30
C ASP A 184 -13.79 -18.47 2.79
N LEU A 185 -12.68 -17.78 2.99
CA LEU A 185 -11.30 -18.18 2.66
C LEU A 185 -10.82 -19.51 3.27
N TYR A 186 -11.75 -20.35 3.76
CA TYR A 186 -11.45 -21.62 4.44
C TYR A 186 -10.97 -22.73 3.53
N ASN A 187 -11.11 -22.59 2.21
CA ASN A 187 -10.53 -23.54 1.28
C ASN A 187 -9.29 -22.92 0.63
N PRO A 188 -8.10 -23.43 0.94
CA PRO A 188 -6.88 -22.96 0.30
C PRO A 188 -6.97 -23.15 -1.21
N ILE A 189 -6.57 -22.12 -1.93
CA ILE A 189 -6.55 -22.14 -3.39
C ILE A 189 -5.25 -22.78 -3.82
N VAL A 190 -5.34 -23.86 -4.60
CA VAL A 190 -4.18 -24.50 -5.20
C VAL A 190 -3.92 -23.86 -6.56
N VAL A 191 -2.73 -23.31 -6.75
CA VAL A 191 -2.29 -22.66 -7.98
C VAL A 191 -1.19 -23.49 -8.63
N ASN A 192 -1.39 -23.83 -9.91
CA ASN A 192 -0.46 -24.63 -10.71
C ASN A 192 -0.07 -23.84 -11.97
N ASN A 193 1.22 -23.69 -12.25
CA ASN A 193 1.75 -22.99 -13.42
C ASN A 193 1.22 -21.55 -13.55
N GLU A 194 0.25 -21.34 -14.42
CA GLU A 194 -0.36 -20.05 -14.70
C GLU A 194 -1.83 -20.09 -14.30
N ASP A 195 -2.23 -19.17 -13.44
CA ASP A 195 -3.56 -19.15 -12.87
C ASP A 195 -4.10 -17.73 -12.63
N TYR A 196 -5.42 -17.58 -12.55
CA TYR A 196 -6.06 -16.30 -12.31
C TYR A 196 -6.73 -16.27 -10.94
N LEU A 197 -6.54 -15.16 -10.22
CA LEU A 197 -7.26 -14.87 -8.99
C LEU A 197 -8.08 -13.60 -9.17
N LEU A 198 -9.33 -13.64 -8.72
CA LEU A 198 -10.18 -12.46 -8.64
C LEU A 198 -10.40 -12.09 -7.18
N LEU A 199 -9.86 -10.94 -6.78
CA LEU A 199 -10.01 -10.39 -5.45
C LEU A 199 -11.17 -9.42 -5.41
N TYR A 200 -12.18 -9.67 -4.59
CA TYR A 200 -13.26 -8.75 -4.32
C TYR A 200 -12.92 -7.88 -3.11
N LEU A 201 -13.12 -6.58 -3.25
CA LEU A 201 -12.76 -5.60 -2.24
C LEU A 201 -14.00 -5.13 -1.51
N LYS A 202 -13.94 -5.15 -0.19
CA LYS A 202 -14.95 -4.59 0.70
C LYS A 202 -14.38 -3.35 1.37
N TYR A 203 -15.17 -2.31 1.37
CA TYR A 203 -14.83 -1.02 1.97
C TYR A 203 -15.73 -0.74 3.16
N ASP A 204 -15.18 -0.23 4.26
CA ASP A 204 -15.97 0.29 5.37
C ASP A 204 -16.74 1.55 4.95
N ASN A 205 -16.09 2.40 4.15
CA ASN A 205 -16.69 3.55 3.48
C ASN A 205 -16.05 3.66 2.09
N TYR A 206 -16.83 4.03 1.07
CA TYR A 206 -16.31 4.28 -0.27
C TYR A 206 -15.44 5.54 -0.28
N VAL A 207 -14.16 5.35 -0.04
CA VAL A 207 -13.15 6.41 -0.04
C VAL A 207 -12.30 6.26 -1.28
N GLU A 208 -11.89 7.37 -1.87
CA GLU A 208 -10.91 7.36 -2.93
C GLU A 208 -9.59 6.78 -2.38
N ILE A 209 -9.15 5.67 -2.97
CA ILE A 209 -7.94 4.98 -2.55
C ILE A 209 -6.88 5.23 -3.60
N PRO A 210 -5.88 6.06 -3.29
CA PRO A 210 -4.83 6.40 -4.25
C PRO A 210 -3.88 5.23 -4.53
N CYS A 211 -3.84 4.25 -3.62
CA CYS A 211 -2.94 3.11 -3.73
C CYS A 211 -3.58 1.87 -3.09
N PHE A 212 -3.54 0.74 -3.81
CA PHE A 212 -3.95 -0.56 -3.32
C PHE A 212 -2.79 -1.54 -3.45
N GLY A 213 -2.48 -2.23 -2.36
CA GLY A 213 -1.50 -3.30 -2.31
C GLY A 213 -2.05 -4.49 -1.53
N PHE A 214 -1.49 -5.67 -1.76
CA PHE A 214 -1.84 -6.89 -1.06
C PHE A 214 -0.62 -7.79 -0.91
N ILE A 215 -0.68 -8.67 0.08
CA ILE A 215 0.33 -9.70 0.35
C ILE A 215 -0.35 -11.04 0.21
N ILE A 216 0.24 -11.94 -0.59
CA ILE A 216 -0.22 -13.32 -0.75
C ILE A 216 0.66 -14.22 0.11
N ASN A 217 0.05 -14.88 1.09
CA ASN A 217 0.69 -15.92 1.87
C ASN A 217 0.39 -17.29 1.27
N TYR A 218 1.40 -18.09 1.04
CA TYR A 218 1.25 -19.41 0.43
C TYR A 218 2.15 -20.46 1.08
N GLU A 219 1.74 -21.70 0.94
CA GLU A 219 2.49 -22.89 1.35
C GLU A 219 2.90 -23.70 0.11
N LYS A 220 4.08 -24.29 0.14
CA LYS A 220 4.49 -25.31 -0.82
C LYS A 220 4.11 -26.71 -0.31
N ASN A 221 3.93 -27.65 -1.24
CA ASN A 221 3.70 -29.04 -0.87
C ASN A 221 4.88 -29.57 -0.03
N GLY A 222 4.67 -29.68 1.28
CA GLY A 222 5.57 -30.39 2.21
C GLY A 222 6.48 -29.54 3.09
N THR A 223 6.31 -28.22 3.13
CA THR A 223 7.01 -27.35 4.11
C THR A 223 6.06 -26.33 4.74
#